data_a2c3433630d70e9cdc82b6eecfe56294
#
_entry.id   a2c3433630d70e9cdc82b6eecfe56294
#
_cell.length_a   1.000
_cell.length_b   1.000
_cell.length_c   1.000
_cell.angle_alpha   90.00
_cell.angle_beta   90.00
_cell.angle_gamma   90.00
#
_symmetry.space_group_name_H-M   'P 1'
#
loop_
_entity.id
_entity.type
_entity.pdbx_description
1 polymer ?
#
loop_
_entity_poly.entity_id
_entity_poly.type
_entity_poly.pdbx_seq_one_letter_code
_entity_poly.pdbx_strand_id
1 'polypeptide(L)'
;MTSKLKVNLINDSGDNNIITSNGSGVITSSKFKIGQITSTNFTLDANVTSTSLIEINSSCRLSLTPSSTSSTFIFQCQFPYFVSSANTGFFLRLYRDIGGGGYSDISGDLTRYAGYQSSTGNYDIACLMYKDSPSTTSAVTYSPYVKVSANTVNFGNNGKYYATLMEVLP
;
A
#
# COMPACT_ATOMS: atom_id res chain seq x y z
N MET A 1 30.40 31.74 11.56
CA MET A 1 30.25 31.44 10.13
C MET A 1 30.10 29.95 9.98
N THR A 2 28.99 29.45 9.44
CA THR A 2 28.83 28.03 9.13
C THR A 2 29.42 27.77 7.75
N SER A 3 30.48 26.96 7.67
CA SER A 3 31.05 26.52 6.39
C SER A 3 30.05 25.57 5.69
N LYS A 4 29.68 25.88 4.45
CA LYS A 4 28.84 25.03 3.61
C LYS A 4 29.71 24.47 2.48
N LEU A 5 29.79 23.14 2.39
CA LEU A 5 30.35 22.47 1.22
C LEU A 5 29.25 22.43 0.14
N LYS A 6 29.52 23.03 -1.00
CA LYS A 6 28.63 22.96 -2.19
C LYS A 6 29.18 21.90 -3.13
N VAL A 7 28.51 20.79 -3.26
CA VAL A 7 28.87 19.69 -4.16
C VAL A 7 27.65 19.37 -5.03
N ASN A 8 27.80 19.43 -6.35
CA ASN A 8 26.74 19.06 -7.27
C ASN A 8 26.76 17.58 -7.65
N LEU A 9 27.92 16.94 -7.45
CA LEU A 9 28.17 15.57 -7.87
C LEU A 9 29.13 14.89 -6.90
N ILE A 10 28.82 13.67 -6.50
CA ILE A 10 29.73 12.76 -5.78
C ILE A 10 29.85 11.50 -6.62
N ASN A 11 31.09 11.18 -7.03
CA ASN A 11 31.42 10.00 -7.82
C ASN A 11 32.16 8.95 -6.95
N ASP A 12 32.15 7.70 -7.41
CA ASP A 12 33.09 6.68 -6.93
C ASP A 12 34.46 6.79 -7.65
N SER A 13 35.38 5.91 -7.34
CA SER A 13 36.71 5.87 -7.94
C SER A 13 36.72 5.53 -9.44
N GLY A 14 35.61 5.12 -10.02
CA GLY A 14 35.40 4.84 -11.45
C GLY A 14 34.61 5.94 -12.18
N ASP A 15 34.51 7.14 -11.59
CA ASP A 15 33.74 8.28 -12.07
C ASP A 15 32.23 8.01 -12.26
N ASN A 16 31.69 6.97 -11.59
CA ASN A 16 30.25 6.74 -11.60
C ASN A 16 29.57 7.65 -10.58
N ASN A 17 28.48 8.28 -11.00
CA ASN A 17 27.68 9.14 -10.13
C ASN A 17 27.08 8.36 -8.96
N ILE A 18 27.42 8.72 -7.73
CA ILE A 18 26.81 8.20 -6.52
C ILE A 18 25.62 9.08 -6.12
N ILE A 19 25.85 10.38 -6.08
CA ILE A 19 24.84 11.38 -5.69
C ILE A 19 24.93 12.56 -6.63
N THR A 20 23.80 12.97 -7.20
CA THR A 20 23.65 14.17 -8.02
C THR A 20 22.61 15.10 -7.40
N SER A 21 22.92 16.40 -7.29
CA SER A 21 21.97 17.44 -6.92
C SER A 21 21.53 18.21 -8.17
N ASN A 22 20.24 18.44 -8.34
CA ASN A 22 19.70 19.28 -9.42
C ASN A 22 19.77 20.80 -9.10
N GLY A 23 20.42 21.19 -8.02
CA GLY A 23 20.49 22.58 -7.57
C GLY A 23 19.24 23.11 -6.87
N SER A 24 18.14 22.36 -6.86
CA SER A 24 16.84 22.75 -6.27
C SER A 24 16.50 21.96 -5.02
N GLY A 25 17.52 21.38 -4.36
CA GLY A 25 17.33 20.61 -3.10
C GLY A 25 16.93 19.15 -3.35
N VAL A 26 16.82 18.69 -4.59
CA VAL A 26 16.55 17.27 -4.89
C VAL A 26 17.89 16.55 -5.08
N ILE A 27 18.05 15.45 -4.35
CA ILE A 27 19.20 14.56 -4.44
C ILE A 27 18.76 13.27 -5.13
N THR A 28 19.43 12.90 -6.20
CA THR A 28 19.26 11.60 -6.87
C THR A 28 20.50 10.75 -6.68
N SER A 29 20.33 9.46 -6.50
CA SER A 29 21.41 8.48 -6.42
C SER A 29 21.07 7.27 -7.28
N SER A 30 22.01 6.83 -8.11
CA SER A 30 21.90 5.60 -8.88
C SER A 30 21.88 4.33 -8.00
N LYS A 31 22.20 4.46 -6.73
CA LYS A 31 22.23 3.36 -5.75
C LYS A 31 20.95 3.29 -4.91
N PHE A 32 20.21 4.39 -4.77
CA PHE A 32 18.94 4.38 -4.06
C PHE A 32 17.83 3.93 -5.02
N LYS A 33 17.30 2.74 -4.75
CA LYS A 33 16.18 2.18 -5.52
C LYS A 33 14.81 2.59 -4.98
N ILE A 34 14.74 3.27 -3.86
CA ILE A 34 13.50 3.80 -3.31
C ILE A 34 13.30 5.21 -3.84
N GLY A 35 12.20 5.43 -4.57
CA GLY A 35 11.78 6.73 -5.08
C GLY A 35 10.96 7.50 -4.06
N GLN A 36 9.66 7.28 -4.06
CA GLN A 36 8.70 7.96 -3.19
C GLN A 36 8.11 7.00 -2.17
N ILE A 37 7.75 7.54 -0.99
CA ILE A 37 7.02 6.81 0.04
C ILE A 37 5.87 7.67 0.51
N THR A 38 4.68 7.10 0.61
CA THR A 38 3.55 7.68 1.32
C THR A 38 2.98 6.67 2.31
N SER A 39 2.42 7.16 3.41
CA SER A 39 1.81 6.31 4.43
C SER A 39 0.60 6.99 5.04
N THR A 40 -0.30 6.18 5.60
CA THR A 40 -1.44 6.65 6.35
C THR A 40 -1.66 5.82 7.60
N ASN A 41 -2.23 6.44 8.62
CA ASN A 41 -2.79 5.74 9.77
C ASN A 41 -4.02 6.48 10.29
N PHE A 42 -5.05 5.76 10.65
CA PHE A 42 -6.28 6.29 11.24
C PHE A 42 -7.01 5.20 12.02
N THR A 43 -7.99 5.60 12.82
CA THR A 43 -8.86 4.63 13.49
C THR A 43 -9.87 4.10 12.47
N LEU A 44 -9.82 2.78 12.24
CA LEU A 44 -10.76 2.09 11.34
C LEU A 44 -11.86 1.42 12.18
N ASP A 45 -13.09 1.56 11.73
CA ASP A 45 -14.25 0.82 12.24
C ASP A 45 -15.24 0.61 11.09
N ALA A 46 -15.15 -0.55 10.44
CA ALA A 46 -15.93 -0.88 9.26
C ALA A 46 -16.59 -2.24 9.38
N ASN A 47 -17.90 -2.26 9.58
CA ASN A 47 -18.70 -3.49 9.57
C ASN A 47 -18.99 -3.92 8.13
N VAL A 48 -18.51 -5.08 7.73
CA VAL A 48 -18.72 -5.65 6.40
C VAL A 48 -19.55 -6.92 6.51
N THR A 49 -20.66 -6.92 5.74
CA THR A 49 -21.57 -8.07 5.55
C THR A 49 -21.62 -8.53 4.10
N SER A 50 -20.98 -7.79 3.19
CA SER A 50 -21.02 -8.04 1.75
C SER A 50 -20.29 -9.33 1.38
N THR A 51 -20.97 -10.20 0.66
CA THR A 51 -20.37 -11.37 0.00
C THR A 51 -19.75 -11.03 -1.36
N SER A 52 -19.96 -9.81 -1.84
CA SER A 52 -19.26 -9.25 -3.00
C SER A 52 -18.14 -8.33 -2.54
N LEU A 53 -17.09 -8.22 -3.36
CA LEU A 53 -15.94 -7.36 -3.06
C LEU A 53 -16.36 -5.88 -2.99
N ILE A 54 -16.08 -5.26 -1.88
CA ILE A 54 -16.30 -3.83 -1.64
C ILE A 54 -15.03 -3.20 -1.06
N GLU A 55 -14.83 -1.91 -1.30
CA GLU A 55 -13.79 -1.15 -0.63
C GLU A 55 -14.04 -1.11 0.89
N ILE A 56 -13.02 -1.36 1.69
CA ILE A 56 -13.16 -1.33 3.16
C ILE A 56 -13.54 0.07 3.62
N ASN A 57 -12.79 1.08 3.16
CA ASN A 57 -12.99 2.48 3.48
C ASN A 57 -12.13 3.34 2.52
N SER A 58 -12.67 4.44 2.02
CA SER A 58 -11.94 5.33 1.12
C SER A 58 -10.70 5.99 1.75
N SER A 59 -10.65 6.09 3.08
CA SER A 59 -9.45 6.56 3.80
C SER A 59 -8.30 5.55 3.77
N CYS A 60 -8.55 4.29 3.35
CA CYS A 60 -7.50 3.28 3.15
C CYS A 60 -6.69 3.49 1.86
N ARG A 61 -7.10 4.41 1.02
CA ARG A 61 -6.44 4.69 -0.27
C ARG A 61 -5.07 5.34 -0.07
N LEU A 62 -4.08 4.86 -0.83
CA LEU A 62 -2.79 5.51 -0.97
C LEU A 62 -2.50 5.77 -2.44
N SER A 63 -1.99 6.95 -2.75
CA SER A 63 -1.73 7.38 -4.11
C SER A 63 -0.31 7.93 -4.27
N LEU A 64 0.35 7.57 -5.38
CA LEU A 64 1.61 8.14 -5.84
C LEU A 64 1.60 8.30 -7.36
N THR A 65 2.38 9.24 -7.86
CA THR A 65 2.65 9.38 -9.29
C THR A 65 3.99 8.74 -9.59
N PRO A 66 4.04 7.66 -10.41
CA PRO A 66 5.30 6.98 -10.71
C PRO A 66 6.33 7.91 -11.36
N SER A 67 7.57 7.79 -10.94
CA SER A 67 8.71 8.54 -11.51
C SER A 67 9.11 8.00 -12.88
N SER A 68 8.78 6.74 -13.19
CA SER A 68 9.09 6.04 -14.43
C SER A 68 8.02 5.00 -14.76
N THR A 69 7.81 4.72 -16.04
CA THR A 69 6.97 3.59 -16.50
C THR A 69 7.53 2.23 -16.08
N SER A 70 8.81 2.16 -15.71
CA SER A 70 9.46 0.95 -15.20
C SER A 70 9.50 0.88 -13.67
N SER A 71 8.93 1.87 -12.99
CA SER A 71 8.80 1.83 -11.52
C SER A 71 7.89 0.69 -11.08
N THR A 72 8.23 0.08 -9.95
CA THR A 72 7.39 -0.88 -9.25
C THR A 72 6.94 -0.31 -7.93
N PHE A 73 5.80 -0.79 -7.42
CA PHE A 73 5.26 -0.35 -6.15
C PHE A 73 5.14 -1.52 -5.18
N ILE A 74 5.43 -1.24 -3.92
CA ILE A 74 5.12 -2.14 -2.81
C ILE A 74 4.04 -1.47 -1.98
N PHE A 75 2.86 -2.07 -1.97
CA PHE A 75 1.77 -1.71 -1.08
C PHE A 75 1.78 -2.65 0.11
N GLN A 76 1.69 -2.09 1.31
CA GLN A 76 1.57 -2.85 2.54
C GLN A 76 0.51 -2.21 3.43
N CYS A 77 -0.38 -3.01 4.00
CA CYS A 77 -1.27 -2.56 5.07
C CYS A 77 -1.49 -3.63 6.13
N GLN A 78 -1.89 -3.16 7.32
CA GLN A 78 -2.34 -4.01 8.42
C GLN A 78 -3.45 -3.31 9.21
N PHE A 79 -4.36 -4.11 9.73
CA PHE A 79 -5.46 -3.65 10.59
C PHE A 79 -6.01 -4.81 11.42
N PRO A 80 -6.49 -4.55 12.65
CA PRO A 80 -7.19 -5.55 13.43
C PRO A 80 -8.55 -5.86 12.80
N TYR A 81 -9.07 -7.04 13.09
CA TYR A 81 -10.43 -7.40 12.76
C TYR A 81 -11.09 -8.20 13.90
N PHE A 82 -12.40 -8.16 13.93
CA PHE A 82 -13.22 -8.91 14.87
C PHE A 82 -14.30 -9.70 14.13
N VAL A 83 -14.42 -10.97 14.47
CA VAL A 83 -15.47 -11.85 13.93
C VAL A 83 -16.43 -12.21 15.04
N SER A 84 -17.69 -11.80 14.90
CA SER A 84 -18.73 -12.02 15.90
C SER A 84 -19.40 -13.39 15.82
N SER A 85 -19.29 -14.09 14.68
CA SER A 85 -20.00 -15.34 14.42
C SER A 85 -19.03 -16.45 13.99
N ALA A 86 -19.29 -17.68 14.44
CA ALA A 86 -18.52 -18.84 14.01
C ALA A 86 -18.64 -19.10 12.50
N ASN A 87 -17.68 -19.84 11.96
CA ASN A 87 -17.60 -20.24 10.54
C ASN A 87 -17.65 -19.06 9.57
N THR A 88 -17.09 -17.93 9.99
CA THR A 88 -17.00 -16.71 9.20
C THR A 88 -15.57 -16.48 8.75
N GLY A 89 -15.36 -16.24 7.47
CA GLY A 89 -14.08 -15.87 6.90
C GLY A 89 -14.24 -14.66 6.01
N PHE A 90 -13.12 -14.06 5.66
CA PHE A 90 -13.10 -12.95 4.70
C PHE A 90 -11.96 -13.10 3.71
N PHE A 91 -12.13 -12.46 2.56
CA PHE A 91 -11.13 -12.38 1.49
C PHE A 91 -10.66 -10.94 1.41
N LEU A 92 -9.36 -10.77 1.19
CA LEU A 92 -8.73 -9.48 1.06
C LEU A 92 -8.05 -9.41 -0.31
N ARG A 93 -8.32 -8.33 -1.07
CA ARG A 93 -7.73 -8.07 -2.38
C ARG A 93 -7.21 -6.65 -2.45
N LEU A 94 -6.24 -6.44 -3.33
CA LEU A 94 -5.77 -5.11 -3.67
C LEU A 94 -6.34 -4.68 -5.03
N TYR A 95 -6.92 -3.49 -5.03
CA TYR A 95 -7.43 -2.83 -6.23
C TYR A 95 -6.54 -1.63 -6.57
N ARG A 96 -6.44 -1.34 -7.84
CA ARG A 96 -5.68 -0.22 -8.38
C ARG A 96 -6.54 0.60 -9.32
N ASP A 97 -6.44 1.93 -9.20
CA ASP A 97 -6.93 2.91 -10.15
C ASP A 97 -5.74 3.64 -10.78
N ILE A 98 -5.77 3.84 -12.10
CA ILE A 98 -4.76 4.62 -12.85
C ILE A 98 -5.46 5.84 -13.43
N GLY A 99 -5.02 7.04 -13.01
CA GLY A 99 -5.47 8.30 -13.57
C GLY A 99 -6.97 8.60 -13.41
N GLY A 100 -7.66 7.95 -12.46
CA GLY A 100 -9.11 8.11 -12.26
C GLY A 100 -9.96 7.27 -13.21
N GLY A 101 -9.40 6.27 -13.87
CA GLY A 101 -10.11 5.38 -14.80
C GLY A 101 -10.99 4.32 -14.13
N GLY A 102 -10.97 4.25 -12.79
CA GLY A 102 -11.71 3.30 -11.97
C GLY A 102 -10.86 2.15 -11.45
N TYR A 103 -11.32 1.56 -10.35
CA TYR A 103 -10.60 0.51 -9.64
C TYR A 103 -10.70 -0.85 -10.34
N SER A 104 -9.59 -1.53 -10.50
CA SER A 104 -9.49 -2.90 -11.02
C SER A 104 -8.73 -3.80 -10.04
N ASP A 105 -9.16 -5.04 -9.92
CA ASP A 105 -8.48 -6.08 -9.11
C ASP A 105 -7.13 -6.42 -9.74
N ILE A 106 -6.05 -6.29 -8.98
CA ILE A 106 -4.69 -6.61 -9.43
C ILE A 106 -4.07 -7.79 -8.70
N SER A 107 -4.66 -8.21 -7.59
CA SER A 107 -4.09 -9.24 -6.72
C SER A 107 -4.72 -10.62 -6.92
N GLY A 108 -5.95 -10.69 -7.44
CA GLY A 108 -6.71 -11.92 -7.41
C GLY A 108 -6.95 -12.42 -5.99
N ASP A 109 -7.30 -13.67 -5.82
CA ASP A 109 -7.39 -14.30 -4.49
C ASP A 109 -5.98 -14.58 -3.96
N LEU A 110 -5.42 -13.64 -3.20
CA LEU A 110 -4.10 -13.79 -2.55
C LEU A 110 -4.09 -14.96 -1.57
N THR A 111 -5.22 -15.20 -0.91
CA THR A 111 -5.45 -16.34 -0.03
C THR A 111 -6.89 -16.79 -0.15
N ARG A 112 -7.16 -18.08 0.11
CA ARG A 112 -8.53 -18.59 0.16
C ARG A 112 -9.36 -17.85 1.21
N TYR A 113 -8.71 -17.51 2.35
CA TYR A 113 -9.23 -16.61 3.38
C TYR A 113 -8.08 -15.77 3.92
N ALA A 114 -8.22 -14.46 3.97
CA ALA A 114 -7.29 -13.59 4.69
C ALA A 114 -7.45 -13.73 6.21
N GLY A 115 -8.63 -14.16 6.65
CA GLY A 115 -8.92 -14.60 8.01
C GLY A 115 -10.13 -15.54 8.01
N TYR A 116 -10.11 -16.51 8.92
CA TYR A 116 -11.22 -17.44 9.15
C TYR A 116 -11.33 -17.78 10.62
N GLN A 117 -12.54 -17.78 11.13
CA GLN A 117 -12.82 -18.09 12.51
C GLN A 117 -13.84 -19.23 12.61
N SER A 118 -13.47 -20.28 13.31
CA SER A 118 -14.35 -21.42 13.59
C SER A 118 -15.22 -21.21 14.85
N SER A 119 -14.89 -20.23 15.69
CA SER A 119 -15.59 -19.85 16.92
C SER A 119 -16.00 -18.39 16.91
N THR A 120 -16.83 -17.98 17.88
CA THR A 120 -17.29 -16.60 18.05
C THR A 120 -16.33 -15.78 18.88
N GLY A 121 -16.34 -14.44 18.68
CA GLY A 121 -15.67 -13.49 19.57
C GLY A 121 -14.15 -13.46 19.43
N ASN A 122 -13.61 -13.64 18.24
CA ASN A 122 -12.17 -13.66 18.02
C ASN A 122 -11.65 -12.37 17.38
N TYR A 123 -10.52 -11.89 17.90
CA TYR A 123 -9.77 -10.74 17.42
C TYR A 123 -8.45 -11.22 16.82
N ASP A 124 -8.06 -10.64 15.69
CA ASP A 124 -6.77 -10.92 15.08
C ASP A 124 -6.36 -9.74 14.17
N ILE A 125 -5.21 -9.84 13.52
CA ILE A 125 -4.66 -8.81 12.62
C ILE A 125 -4.61 -9.35 11.19
N ALA A 126 -5.22 -8.62 10.27
CA ALA A 126 -5.07 -8.86 8.83
C ALA A 126 -3.90 -8.03 8.29
N CYS A 127 -3.09 -8.67 7.44
CA CYS A 127 -2.00 -8.04 6.73
C CYS A 127 -2.14 -8.31 5.22
N LEU A 128 -1.83 -7.30 4.41
CA LEU A 128 -1.71 -7.40 2.97
C LEU A 128 -0.39 -6.78 2.56
N MET A 129 0.39 -7.50 1.74
CA MET A 129 1.55 -6.97 1.05
C MET A 129 1.50 -7.42 -0.42
N TYR A 130 1.70 -6.47 -1.34
CA TYR A 130 1.64 -6.73 -2.76
C TYR A 130 2.64 -5.87 -3.53
N LYS A 131 3.30 -6.49 -4.52
CA LYS A 131 4.19 -5.80 -5.46
C LYS A 131 3.47 -5.65 -6.80
N ASP A 132 3.41 -4.43 -7.32
CA ASP A 132 2.78 -4.09 -8.60
C ASP A 132 3.74 -3.35 -9.53
N SER A 133 3.50 -3.47 -10.83
CA SER A 133 4.22 -2.76 -11.89
C SER A 133 3.20 -2.14 -12.85
N PRO A 134 2.72 -0.92 -12.57
CA PRO A 134 1.60 -0.33 -13.29
C PRO A 134 1.94 0.14 -14.71
N SER A 135 3.22 0.21 -15.08
CA SER A 135 3.72 0.60 -16.41
C SER A 135 3.17 1.95 -16.91
N THR A 136 3.06 2.92 -16.03
CA THR A 136 2.50 4.24 -16.30
C THR A 136 3.27 5.34 -15.58
N THR A 137 3.12 6.58 -16.01
CA THR A 137 3.52 7.80 -15.29
C THR A 137 2.31 8.60 -14.80
N SER A 138 1.08 8.12 -15.05
CA SER A 138 -0.13 8.69 -14.45
C SER A 138 -0.22 8.34 -12.97
N ALA A 139 -0.92 9.15 -12.18
CA ALA A 139 -1.16 8.86 -10.77
C ALA A 139 -1.80 7.48 -10.59
N VAL A 140 -1.31 6.72 -9.63
CA VAL A 140 -1.78 5.38 -9.29
C VAL A 140 -2.29 5.39 -7.86
N THR A 141 -3.53 4.94 -7.67
CA THR A 141 -4.16 4.82 -6.34
C THR A 141 -4.45 3.36 -6.04
N TYR A 142 -4.03 2.92 -4.87
CA TYR A 142 -4.29 1.57 -4.36
C TYR A 142 -5.29 1.60 -3.22
N SER A 143 -6.17 0.61 -3.18
CA SER A 143 -7.18 0.45 -2.12
C SER A 143 -7.41 -1.03 -1.80
N PRO A 144 -7.47 -1.41 -0.50
CA PRO A 144 -7.85 -2.75 -0.10
C PRO A 144 -9.37 -2.94 -0.22
N TYR A 145 -9.76 -4.06 -0.83
CA TYR A 145 -11.15 -4.52 -0.97
C TYR A 145 -11.35 -5.82 -0.22
N VAL A 146 -12.53 -5.99 0.33
CA VAL A 146 -12.92 -7.18 1.11
C VAL A 146 -14.27 -7.71 0.69
N LYS A 147 -14.48 -9.00 0.95
CA LYS A 147 -15.79 -9.65 1.03
C LYS A 147 -15.76 -10.66 2.17
N VAL A 148 -16.90 -10.94 2.76
CA VAL A 148 -17.03 -12.00 3.77
C VAL A 148 -17.66 -13.25 3.17
N SER A 149 -17.40 -14.41 3.77
CA SER A 149 -18.05 -15.67 3.36
C SER A 149 -19.50 -15.76 3.86
N ALA A 150 -19.74 -15.18 5.03
CA ALA A 150 -21.03 -15.10 5.70
C ALA A 150 -20.96 -14.10 6.86
N ASN A 151 -22.08 -13.74 7.44
CA ASN A 151 -22.17 -12.94 8.65
C ASN A 151 -21.49 -11.56 8.56
N THR A 152 -21.04 -11.05 9.70
CA THR A 152 -20.37 -9.75 9.80
C THR A 152 -18.93 -9.92 10.29
N VAL A 153 -18.01 -9.22 9.62
CA VAL A 153 -16.66 -8.97 10.10
C VAL A 153 -16.51 -7.46 10.33
N ASN A 154 -16.08 -7.08 11.52
CA ASN A 154 -15.71 -5.71 11.81
C ASN A 154 -14.19 -5.54 11.54
N PHE A 155 -13.85 -4.72 10.56
CA PHE A 155 -12.48 -4.36 10.25
C PHE A 155 -12.10 -3.09 11.01
N GLY A 156 -10.98 -3.15 11.70
CA GLY A 156 -10.49 -2.10 12.57
C GLY A 156 -10.97 -2.22 14.00
N ASN A 157 -12.24 -2.49 14.22
CA ASN A 157 -12.84 -2.59 15.56
C ASN A 157 -12.33 -1.50 16.52
N ASN A 158 -12.38 -0.24 16.09
CA ASN A 158 -11.80 0.94 16.75
C ASN A 158 -10.26 0.90 16.89
N GLY A 159 -9.58 -0.05 16.27
CA GLY A 159 -8.13 -0.11 16.21
C GLY A 159 -7.55 0.68 15.03
N LYS A 160 -6.23 0.67 14.92
CA LYS A 160 -5.53 1.44 13.90
C LYS A 160 -5.35 0.64 12.61
N TYR A 161 -5.72 1.26 11.50
CA TYR A 161 -5.26 0.92 10.17
C TYR A 161 -3.89 1.58 9.93
N TYR A 162 -2.94 0.83 9.40
CA TYR A 162 -1.65 1.34 8.95
C TYR A 162 -1.42 0.88 7.52
N ALA A 163 -0.99 1.79 6.67
CA ALA A 163 -0.58 1.44 5.32
C ALA A 163 0.60 2.27 4.85
N THR A 164 1.40 1.67 3.97
CA THR A 164 2.53 2.32 3.28
C THR A 164 2.50 1.90 1.82
N LEU A 165 2.75 2.87 0.95
CA LEU A 165 2.99 2.68 -0.47
C LEU A 165 4.39 3.22 -0.78
N MET A 166 5.23 2.37 -1.36
CA MET A 166 6.62 2.67 -1.69
C MET A 166 6.86 2.47 -3.17
N GLU A 167 7.44 3.46 -3.82
CA GLU A 167 7.97 3.34 -5.19
C GLU A 167 9.39 2.77 -5.15
N VAL A 168 9.62 1.73 -5.94
CA VAL A 168 10.94 1.16 -6.21
C VAL A 168 11.32 1.54 -7.64
N LEU A 169 12.41 2.27 -7.78
CA LEU A 169 12.96 2.73 -9.05
C LEU A 169 13.62 1.58 -9.83
N PRO A 170 13.67 1.67 -11.17
CA PRO A 170 14.33 0.68 -12.02
C PRO A 170 15.85 0.57 -11.80
#